data_3a1eaa8e99170fb2d41b4eb6b81fe1bf
#
_entry.id   3a1eaa8e99170fb2d41b4eb6b81fe1bf
#
_cell.length_a   1.000
_cell.length_b   1.000
_cell.length_c   1.000
_cell.angle_alpha   90.00
_cell.angle_beta   90.00
_cell.angle_gamma   90.00
#
_symmetry.space_group_name_H-M   'P 1'
#
loop_
_entity.id
_entity.type
_entity.pdbx_description
1 polymer ?
#
loop_
_entity_poly.entity_id
_entity_poly.type
_entity_poly.pdbx_seq_one_letter_code
_entity_poly.pdbx_strand_id
1 'polypeptide(L)'
;METSHESGIDLDTPAKTVTIDEISRVTGMRQRPPVGIETGAAHAIFEPENAEQIADLIRLCEEHAITLAPVGAGRTLATMRAEPVAIGVSMARMAALVAYEPDDMTVVAEAGMTMGALQDLLAARRQHLPLDPPQPATVTLGALVGAGRSGPCRLSEGTPRDLLIGVRFAGHGGRLVHGGGRVVKNVAGYDLMKVMTGSFGTLGIITEVTFRVRPLPVRYRMVRIAFGTIDDAFGTARQINNSVPLIHLEVLSPGAAARVGYSAQAGNYVVSAGICGNRAETDYIAARIDEISAAPVEVLQLASALKEYRAMRDLVHAPGEIALQIAVPPSALERCVSAAGADFRAHAGSGVAQLFISADRPAEEIRDAVDQIRAIAVEARGHLRVTSMPSGLSGVLDIFGTPNAGVMALMRRLKLAFDPAGIFNPGSFVGGL
;
A
#
# COMPACT_ATOMS: atom_id res chain seq x y z
N MET A 1 6.54 -15.52 45.53
CA MET A 1 5.66 -14.35 45.62
C MET A 1 5.91 -13.53 44.36
N GLU A 2 5.24 -13.91 43.29
CA GLU A 2 5.31 -13.19 42.02
C GLU A 2 4.12 -12.24 41.99
N THR A 3 4.43 -10.96 41.95
CA THR A 3 3.43 -9.90 41.78
C THR A 3 3.12 -9.77 40.33
N SER A 4 1.91 -10.24 39.92
CA SER A 4 1.30 -9.97 38.63
C SER A 4 1.10 -8.44 38.48
N HIS A 5 1.82 -7.82 37.54
CA HIS A 5 1.53 -6.48 37.12
C HIS A 5 0.25 -6.50 36.27
N GLU A 6 -0.86 -6.11 36.87
CA GLU A 6 -2.06 -5.69 36.16
C GLU A 6 -1.73 -4.40 35.40
N SER A 7 -1.59 -4.49 34.07
CA SER A 7 -1.54 -3.34 33.18
C SER A 7 -2.96 -2.84 32.92
N GLY A 8 -3.52 -2.15 33.89
CA GLY A 8 -4.75 -1.37 33.71
C GLY A 8 -4.46 -0.13 32.87
N ILE A 9 -5.12 0.02 31.73
CA ILE A 9 -5.19 1.28 31.00
C ILE A 9 -6.19 2.13 31.77
N ASP A 10 -5.70 3.11 32.52
CA ASP A 10 -6.52 4.11 33.20
C ASP A 10 -6.93 5.17 32.18
N LEU A 11 -8.16 5.07 31.69
CA LEU A 11 -8.78 6.06 30.81
C LEU A 11 -9.63 6.98 31.69
N ASP A 12 -8.99 7.96 32.29
CA ASP A 12 -9.61 8.97 33.16
C ASP A 12 -10.57 9.87 32.37
N THR A 13 -11.82 9.43 32.22
CA THR A 13 -12.99 10.23 31.85
C THR A 13 -14.22 9.68 32.59
N PRO A 14 -15.19 10.48 33.06
CA PRO A 14 -16.29 10.05 33.95
C PRO A 14 -17.41 9.20 33.28
N ALA A 15 -17.16 8.57 32.17
CA ALA A 15 -17.95 7.49 31.62
C ALA A 15 -17.35 6.15 32.10
N LYS A 16 -18.15 5.20 32.52
CA LYS A 16 -17.76 3.88 33.06
C LYS A 16 -16.50 3.36 32.40
N THR A 17 -15.39 3.25 33.14
CA THR A 17 -14.14 2.67 32.67
C THR A 17 -14.39 1.22 32.28
N VAL A 18 -14.26 0.89 31.00
CA VAL A 18 -14.36 -0.49 30.50
C VAL A 18 -12.94 -1.07 30.41
N THR A 19 -12.73 -2.25 30.97
CA THR A 19 -11.43 -2.93 30.90
C THR A 19 -11.28 -3.75 29.63
N ILE A 20 -10.04 -4.03 29.24
CA ILE A 20 -9.72 -4.92 28.09
C ILE A 20 -10.37 -6.31 28.26
N ASP A 21 -10.34 -6.87 29.47
CA ASP A 21 -10.96 -8.16 29.78
C ASP A 21 -12.48 -8.12 29.62
N GLU A 22 -13.11 -7.01 29.99
CA GLU A 22 -14.53 -6.80 29.82
C GLU A 22 -14.92 -6.71 28.34
N ILE A 23 -14.13 -5.99 27.54
CA ILE A 23 -14.28 -5.95 26.07
C ILE A 23 -14.16 -7.36 25.49
N SER A 24 -13.14 -8.13 25.88
CA SER A 24 -12.94 -9.51 25.40
C SER A 24 -14.14 -10.40 25.76
N ARG A 25 -14.65 -10.30 26.99
CA ARG A 25 -15.82 -11.06 27.46
C ARG A 25 -17.09 -10.70 26.72
N VAL A 26 -17.36 -9.42 26.49
CA VAL A 26 -18.57 -8.95 25.80
C VAL A 26 -18.56 -9.31 24.34
N THR A 27 -17.43 -9.12 23.66
CA THR A 27 -17.30 -9.38 22.21
C THR A 27 -16.99 -10.84 21.88
N GLY A 28 -16.56 -11.65 22.88
CA GLY A 28 -16.11 -13.01 22.66
C GLY A 28 -14.82 -13.13 21.85
N MET A 29 -14.11 -12.03 21.62
CA MET A 29 -12.88 -12.02 20.84
C MET A 29 -11.66 -12.43 21.68
N ARG A 30 -10.73 -13.12 21.01
CA ARG A 30 -9.40 -13.36 21.54
C ARG A 30 -8.62 -12.03 21.60
N GLN A 31 -8.03 -11.76 22.75
CA GLN A 31 -7.14 -10.64 22.97
C GLN A 31 -5.70 -11.15 23.15
N ARG A 32 -4.72 -10.39 22.67
CA ARG A 32 -3.30 -10.59 22.92
C ARG A 32 -2.56 -9.27 23.06
N PRO A 33 -1.38 -9.24 23.69
CA PRO A 33 -0.51 -8.09 23.66
C PRO A 33 0.00 -7.82 22.23
N PRO A 34 0.30 -6.56 21.89
CA PRO A 34 0.97 -6.22 20.63
C PRO A 34 2.39 -6.78 20.60
N VAL A 35 2.85 -7.20 19.41
CA VAL A 35 4.20 -7.76 19.21
C VAL A 35 4.93 -7.05 18.07
N GLY A 36 6.26 -6.91 18.21
CA GLY A 36 7.08 -6.29 17.18
C GLY A 36 6.63 -4.87 16.83
N ILE A 37 6.37 -4.61 15.56
CA ILE A 37 5.95 -3.29 15.07
C ILE A 37 4.55 -2.84 15.55
N GLU A 38 3.74 -3.74 16.08
CA GLU A 38 2.44 -3.40 16.66
C GLU A 38 2.57 -2.67 17.99
N THR A 39 3.71 -2.86 18.72
CA THR A 39 3.95 -2.32 20.06
C THR A 39 3.87 -0.79 20.11
N GLY A 40 4.26 -0.09 19.04
CA GLY A 40 4.13 1.36 18.93
C GLY A 40 2.82 1.82 18.29
N ALA A 41 1.91 0.90 17.94
CA ALA A 41 0.72 1.20 17.16
C ALA A 41 -0.59 1.03 17.94
N ALA A 42 -0.64 0.10 18.91
CA ALA A 42 -1.82 -0.16 19.73
C ALA A 42 -1.43 -0.65 21.12
N HIS A 43 -2.31 -0.45 22.11
CA HIS A 43 -2.11 -0.96 23.47
C HIS A 43 -2.56 -2.41 23.62
N ALA A 44 -3.59 -2.85 22.89
CA ALA A 44 -4.06 -4.22 22.87
C ALA A 44 -4.45 -4.63 21.45
N ILE A 45 -4.32 -5.92 21.12
CA ILE A 45 -4.75 -6.49 19.83
C ILE A 45 -5.91 -7.43 20.06
N PHE A 46 -7.00 -7.20 19.34
CA PHE A 46 -8.16 -8.08 19.26
C PHE A 46 -8.20 -8.82 17.92
N GLU A 47 -8.53 -10.10 17.96
CA GLU A 47 -8.53 -10.99 16.79
C GLU A 47 -9.96 -11.52 16.53
N PRO A 48 -10.80 -10.81 15.77
CA PRO A 48 -12.14 -11.25 15.42
C PRO A 48 -12.12 -12.48 14.50
N GLU A 49 -13.15 -13.31 14.62
CA GLU A 49 -13.41 -14.48 13.77
C GLU A 49 -14.50 -14.22 12.72
N ASN A 50 -15.28 -13.15 12.91
CA ASN A 50 -16.37 -12.77 12.02
C ASN A 50 -16.65 -11.26 12.09
N ALA A 51 -17.47 -10.79 11.16
CA ALA A 51 -17.81 -9.36 11.05
C ALA A 51 -18.72 -8.87 12.19
N GLU A 52 -19.52 -9.75 12.76
CA GLU A 52 -20.43 -9.44 13.87
C GLU A 52 -19.65 -9.08 15.13
N GLN A 53 -18.58 -9.81 15.44
CA GLN A 53 -17.68 -9.45 16.55
C GLN A 53 -17.05 -8.06 16.36
N ILE A 54 -16.66 -7.71 15.13
CA ILE A 54 -16.15 -6.37 14.84
C ILE A 54 -17.25 -5.31 15.05
N ALA A 55 -18.48 -5.61 14.65
CA ALA A 55 -19.62 -4.73 14.83
C ALA A 55 -19.93 -4.49 16.32
N ASP A 56 -19.85 -5.53 17.15
CA ASP A 56 -20.02 -5.43 18.60
C ASP A 56 -18.91 -4.61 19.25
N LEU A 57 -17.65 -4.84 18.82
CA LEU A 57 -16.51 -4.05 19.29
C LEU A 57 -16.67 -2.56 18.96
N ILE A 58 -17.08 -2.23 17.73
CA ILE A 58 -17.28 -0.84 17.31
C ILE A 58 -18.33 -0.17 18.19
N ARG A 59 -19.49 -0.81 18.45
CA ARG A 59 -20.54 -0.25 19.33
C ARG A 59 -20.00 0.05 20.72
N LEU A 60 -19.25 -0.88 21.29
CA LEU A 60 -18.64 -0.73 22.60
C LEU A 60 -17.59 0.41 22.62
N CYS A 61 -16.75 0.47 21.58
CA CYS A 61 -15.75 1.52 21.43
C CYS A 61 -16.38 2.92 21.29
N GLU A 62 -17.48 3.04 20.57
CA GLU A 62 -18.22 4.30 20.45
C GLU A 62 -18.87 4.73 21.78
N GLU A 63 -19.46 3.79 22.53
CA GLU A 63 -20.06 4.06 23.84
C GLU A 63 -19.02 4.58 24.85
N HIS A 64 -17.79 4.11 24.78
CA HIS A 64 -16.71 4.43 25.73
C HIS A 64 -15.62 5.34 25.15
N ALA A 65 -15.81 5.92 23.95
CA ALA A 65 -14.84 6.76 23.25
C ALA A 65 -13.44 6.11 23.09
N ILE A 66 -13.40 4.79 22.87
CA ILE A 66 -12.16 4.01 22.72
C ILE A 66 -11.71 4.04 21.26
N THR A 67 -10.47 4.43 21.01
CA THR A 67 -9.91 4.48 19.66
C THR A 67 -9.49 3.09 19.18
N LEU A 68 -9.74 2.80 17.91
CA LEU A 68 -9.36 1.53 17.28
C LEU A 68 -8.78 1.72 15.88
N ALA A 69 -7.94 0.78 15.45
CA ALA A 69 -7.41 0.76 14.10
C ALA A 69 -7.28 -0.67 13.57
N PRO A 70 -7.59 -0.92 12.27
CA PRO A 70 -7.32 -2.21 11.66
C PRO A 70 -5.82 -2.45 11.54
N VAL A 71 -5.39 -3.67 11.86
CA VAL A 71 -3.99 -4.11 11.78
C VAL A 71 -3.89 -5.24 10.74
N GLY A 72 -3.14 -4.99 9.68
CA GLY A 72 -2.68 -6.03 8.76
C GLY A 72 -1.33 -6.58 9.25
N ALA A 73 -0.28 -6.42 8.43
CA ALA A 73 1.10 -6.72 8.87
C ALA A 73 1.72 -5.65 9.80
N GLY A 74 0.93 -4.70 10.31
CA GLY A 74 1.35 -3.67 11.26
C GLY A 74 2.19 -2.51 10.71
N ARG A 75 2.86 -2.70 9.58
CA ARG A 75 3.87 -1.75 9.03
C ARG A 75 3.36 -0.35 8.77
N THR A 76 2.19 -0.22 8.17
CA THR A 76 1.61 1.08 7.83
C THR A 76 1.19 1.83 9.10
N LEU A 77 0.56 1.14 10.02
CA LEU A 77 0.03 1.73 11.24
C LEU A 77 1.17 2.29 12.12
N ALA A 78 2.22 1.51 12.33
CA ALA A 78 3.37 1.92 13.14
C ALA A 78 4.12 3.15 12.56
N THR A 79 4.15 3.29 11.22
CA THR A 79 4.79 4.45 10.57
C THR A 79 3.97 5.71 10.66
N MET A 80 2.63 5.59 10.71
CA MET A 80 1.72 6.72 10.54
C MET A 80 1.33 7.39 11.85
N ARG A 81 1.77 6.89 13.01
CA ARG A 81 1.27 7.36 14.31
C ARG A 81 2.39 7.85 15.21
N ALA A 82 2.12 8.97 15.88
CA ALA A 82 2.91 9.44 17.02
C ALA A 82 2.49 8.74 18.31
N GLU A 83 1.19 8.47 18.45
CA GLU A 83 0.59 7.84 19.64
C GLU A 83 -0.15 6.56 19.26
N PRO A 84 -0.09 5.49 20.08
CA PRO A 84 -0.82 4.26 19.81
C PRO A 84 -2.34 4.46 19.96
N VAL A 85 -3.15 3.68 19.22
CA VAL A 85 -4.58 3.55 19.50
C VAL A 85 -4.81 2.66 20.72
N ALA A 86 -5.97 2.76 21.36
CA ALA A 86 -6.31 1.85 22.45
C ALA A 86 -6.38 0.39 21.96
N ILE A 87 -7.03 0.14 20.81
CA ILE A 87 -7.26 -1.20 20.29
C ILE A 87 -6.79 -1.33 18.85
N GLY A 88 -5.91 -2.29 18.57
CA GLY A 88 -5.63 -2.81 17.23
C GLY A 88 -6.55 -4.00 16.90
N VAL A 89 -7.18 -3.98 15.73
CA VAL A 89 -8.04 -5.07 15.25
C VAL A 89 -7.30 -5.87 14.20
N SER A 90 -6.78 -7.03 14.58
CA SER A 90 -6.04 -7.92 13.67
C SER A 90 -6.99 -8.82 12.91
N MET A 91 -6.99 -8.71 11.59
CA MET A 91 -7.83 -9.52 10.71
C MET A 91 -7.26 -10.92 10.45
N ALA A 92 -6.21 -11.34 11.14
CA ALA A 92 -5.48 -12.58 10.84
C ALA A 92 -6.36 -13.86 10.89
N ARG A 93 -7.43 -13.86 11.72
CA ARG A 93 -8.37 -14.97 11.82
C ARG A 93 -9.52 -14.91 10.80
N MET A 94 -9.66 -13.82 10.08
CA MET A 94 -10.61 -13.61 8.98
C MET A 94 -9.87 -13.68 7.64
N ALA A 95 -9.41 -14.86 7.25
CA ALA A 95 -8.55 -15.08 6.09
C ALA A 95 -9.08 -16.14 5.11
N ALA A 96 -10.39 -16.40 5.13
CA ALA A 96 -11.02 -17.41 4.29
C ALA A 96 -11.23 -16.91 2.86
N LEU A 97 -11.20 -17.86 1.91
CA LEU A 97 -11.77 -17.70 0.58
C LEU A 97 -13.30 -17.86 0.69
N VAL A 98 -14.03 -16.76 0.48
CA VAL A 98 -15.50 -16.75 0.62
C VAL A 98 -16.19 -17.32 -0.62
N ALA A 99 -15.73 -16.92 -1.81
CA ALA A 99 -16.22 -17.44 -3.07
C ALA A 99 -15.19 -17.22 -4.19
N TYR A 100 -15.19 -18.13 -5.15
CA TYR A 100 -14.36 -18.00 -6.34
C TYR A 100 -15.11 -18.59 -7.53
N GLU A 101 -15.37 -17.73 -8.52
CA GLU A 101 -16.02 -18.09 -9.78
C GLU A 101 -15.01 -17.87 -10.93
N PRO A 102 -14.24 -18.91 -11.29
CA PRO A 102 -13.19 -18.78 -12.30
C PRO A 102 -13.72 -18.35 -13.68
N ASP A 103 -14.89 -18.81 -14.06
CA ASP A 103 -15.50 -18.51 -15.37
C ASP A 103 -15.97 -17.05 -15.46
N ASP A 104 -16.38 -16.47 -14.32
CA ASP A 104 -16.76 -15.06 -14.20
C ASP A 104 -15.55 -14.16 -13.88
N MET A 105 -14.37 -14.75 -13.68
CA MET A 105 -13.13 -14.05 -13.30
C MET A 105 -13.33 -13.18 -12.05
N THR A 106 -14.04 -13.67 -11.03
CA THR A 106 -14.28 -12.96 -9.78
C THR A 106 -13.90 -13.80 -8.57
N VAL A 107 -13.34 -13.14 -7.56
CA VAL A 107 -12.99 -13.76 -6.29
C VAL A 107 -13.44 -12.88 -5.13
N VAL A 108 -13.96 -13.53 -4.08
CA VAL A 108 -14.36 -12.92 -2.81
C VAL A 108 -13.54 -13.55 -1.70
N ALA A 109 -12.87 -12.72 -0.92
CA ALA A 109 -12.04 -13.19 0.18
C ALA A 109 -12.16 -12.26 1.39
N GLU A 110 -11.96 -12.81 2.57
CA GLU A 110 -11.88 -12.05 3.80
C GLU A 110 -10.62 -11.16 3.81
N ALA A 111 -10.73 -10.03 4.49
CA ALA A 111 -9.74 -8.96 4.47
C ALA A 111 -8.37 -9.34 5.09
N GLY A 112 -8.33 -10.36 5.95
CA GLY A 112 -7.11 -10.89 6.56
C GLY A 112 -6.32 -11.86 5.68
N MET A 113 -6.89 -12.38 4.58
CA MET A 113 -6.15 -13.21 3.64
C MET A 113 -4.98 -12.42 3.06
N THR A 114 -3.79 -13.05 2.97
CA THR A 114 -2.64 -12.39 2.35
C THR A 114 -2.73 -12.44 0.83
N MET A 115 -2.14 -11.44 0.17
CA MET A 115 -2.05 -11.39 -1.28
C MET A 115 -1.34 -12.63 -1.84
N GLY A 116 -0.29 -13.13 -1.15
CA GLY A 116 0.42 -14.35 -1.55
C GLY A 116 -0.48 -15.58 -1.52
N ALA A 117 -1.21 -15.79 -0.42
CA ALA A 117 -2.14 -16.92 -0.30
C ALA A 117 -3.25 -16.88 -1.37
N LEU A 118 -3.79 -15.69 -1.66
CA LEU A 118 -4.76 -15.54 -2.73
C LEU A 118 -4.15 -15.89 -4.10
N GLN A 119 -2.94 -15.44 -4.39
CA GLN A 119 -2.26 -15.75 -5.66
C GLN A 119 -2.03 -17.26 -5.84
N ASP A 120 -1.64 -17.96 -4.78
CA ASP A 120 -1.43 -19.42 -4.82
C ASP A 120 -2.74 -20.15 -5.13
N LEU A 121 -3.86 -19.73 -4.55
CA LEU A 121 -5.20 -20.28 -4.84
C LEU A 121 -5.62 -20.04 -6.30
N LEU A 122 -5.43 -18.82 -6.80
CA LEU A 122 -5.81 -18.44 -8.16
C LEU A 122 -4.94 -19.14 -9.21
N ALA A 123 -3.66 -19.34 -8.93
CA ALA A 123 -2.70 -20.00 -9.82
C ALA A 123 -3.12 -21.44 -10.17
N ALA A 124 -3.81 -22.17 -9.27
CA ALA A 124 -4.35 -23.49 -9.51
C ALA A 124 -5.37 -23.52 -10.67
N ARG A 125 -5.99 -22.38 -10.99
CA ARG A 125 -6.92 -22.18 -12.11
C ARG A 125 -6.32 -21.35 -13.24
N ARG A 126 -4.98 -21.17 -13.24
CA ARG A 126 -4.24 -20.34 -14.21
C ARG A 126 -4.75 -18.90 -14.28
N GLN A 127 -5.19 -18.36 -13.13
CA GLN A 127 -5.60 -16.98 -12.96
C GLN A 127 -4.72 -16.28 -11.93
N HIS A 128 -4.79 -14.96 -11.89
CA HIS A 128 -4.13 -14.15 -10.89
C HIS A 128 -4.92 -12.86 -10.63
N LEU A 129 -4.74 -12.29 -9.45
CA LEU A 129 -5.08 -10.90 -9.20
C LEU A 129 -3.90 -10.05 -9.68
N PRO A 130 -4.07 -9.21 -10.73
CA PRO A 130 -2.93 -8.52 -11.36
C PRO A 130 -2.49 -7.29 -10.56
N LEU A 131 -2.36 -7.46 -9.24
CA LEU A 131 -1.78 -6.51 -8.30
C LEU A 131 -0.50 -7.11 -7.72
N ASP A 132 0.50 -6.28 -7.55
CA ASP A 132 1.83 -6.72 -7.16
C ASP A 132 2.45 -5.85 -6.05
N PRO A 133 1.77 -5.71 -4.90
CA PRO A 133 2.32 -4.95 -3.79
C PRO A 133 3.66 -5.55 -3.33
N PRO A 134 4.58 -4.74 -2.78
CA PRO A 134 5.78 -5.27 -2.15
C PRO A 134 5.44 -6.29 -1.05
N GLN A 135 6.22 -7.38 -0.99
CA GLN A 135 6.10 -8.44 0.04
C GLN A 135 4.69 -9.05 0.14
N PRO A 136 4.14 -9.60 -0.95
CA PRO A 136 2.76 -10.08 -1.02
C PRO A 136 2.44 -11.17 0.01
N ALA A 137 3.43 -11.94 0.47
CA ALA A 137 3.25 -12.97 1.49
C ALA A 137 2.75 -12.41 2.85
N THR A 138 3.00 -11.13 3.11
CA THR A 138 2.63 -10.50 4.40
C THR A 138 1.53 -9.44 4.26
N VAL A 139 1.30 -8.90 3.07
CA VAL A 139 0.28 -7.88 2.84
C VAL A 139 -1.10 -8.54 2.81
N THR A 140 -1.98 -8.18 3.75
CA THR A 140 -3.37 -8.64 3.74
C THR A 140 -4.21 -7.86 2.72
N LEU A 141 -5.28 -8.47 2.21
CA LEU A 141 -6.16 -7.85 1.22
C LEU A 141 -6.83 -6.58 1.75
N GLY A 142 -7.20 -6.55 3.04
CA GLY A 142 -7.70 -5.35 3.69
C GLY A 142 -6.66 -4.22 3.75
N ALA A 143 -5.40 -4.54 4.03
CA ALA A 143 -4.30 -3.57 4.03
C ALA A 143 -3.95 -3.11 2.60
N LEU A 144 -4.02 -4.01 1.61
CA LEU A 144 -3.84 -3.70 0.19
C LEU A 144 -4.82 -2.60 -0.27
N VAL A 145 -6.10 -2.80 0.05
CA VAL A 145 -7.17 -1.85 -0.29
C VAL A 145 -7.08 -0.61 0.60
N GLY A 146 -7.06 -0.78 1.92
CA GLY A 146 -7.07 0.32 2.89
C GLY A 146 -5.91 1.30 2.71
N ALA A 147 -4.71 0.83 2.35
CA ALA A 147 -3.56 1.69 2.08
C ALA A 147 -3.38 2.06 0.60
N GLY A 148 -4.22 1.52 -0.31
CA GLY A 148 -4.13 1.74 -1.75
C GLY A 148 -2.80 1.30 -2.35
N ARG A 149 -2.25 0.17 -1.88
CA ARG A 149 -0.91 -0.29 -2.28
C ARG A 149 -0.91 -0.90 -3.68
N SER A 150 0.09 -0.56 -4.46
CA SER A 150 0.35 -1.16 -5.78
C SER A 150 1.86 -1.27 -6.00
N GLY A 151 2.25 -2.06 -6.98
CA GLY A 151 3.63 -2.24 -7.39
C GLY A 151 3.87 -1.83 -8.84
N PRO A 152 4.94 -2.35 -9.47
CA PRO A 152 5.32 -2.05 -10.86
C PRO A 152 4.22 -2.31 -11.90
N CYS A 153 3.43 -3.37 -11.75
CA CYS A 153 2.35 -3.70 -12.70
C CYS A 153 1.22 -2.68 -12.76
N ARG A 154 1.22 -1.66 -11.89
CA ARG A 154 0.25 -0.55 -11.96
C ARG A 154 0.20 0.14 -13.32
N LEU A 155 1.26 0.04 -14.11
CA LEU A 155 1.33 0.64 -15.44
C LEU A 155 0.27 0.08 -16.38
N SER A 156 0.13 -1.24 -16.44
CA SER A 156 -0.82 -1.93 -17.33
C SER A 156 -2.10 -2.35 -16.62
N GLU A 157 -2.02 -2.66 -15.34
CA GLU A 157 -3.08 -3.32 -14.58
C GLU A 157 -3.87 -2.37 -13.68
N GLY A 158 -3.34 -1.17 -13.44
CA GLY A 158 -3.95 -0.20 -12.54
C GLY A 158 -3.62 -0.46 -11.07
N THR A 159 -4.52 -0.04 -10.21
CA THR A 159 -4.40 -0.05 -8.75
C THR A 159 -5.53 -0.87 -8.12
N PRO A 160 -5.54 -1.12 -6.81
CA PRO A 160 -6.70 -1.74 -6.15
C PRO A 160 -8.03 -1.05 -6.47
N ARG A 161 -8.01 0.27 -6.70
CA ARG A 161 -9.19 1.06 -7.06
C ARG A 161 -9.83 0.64 -8.39
N ASP A 162 -9.04 0.07 -9.29
CA ASP A 162 -9.48 -0.30 -10.64
C ASP A 162 -9.99 -1.74 -10.71
N LEU A 163 -9.55 -2.59 -9.76
CA LEU A 163 -9.82 -4.03 -9.74
C LEU A 163 -10.80 -4.44 -8.64
N LEU A 164 -10.98 -3.61 -7.60
CA LEU A 164 -11.94 -3.85 -6.53
C LEU A 164 -13.36 -3.56 -7.03
N ILE A 165 -14.20 -4.60 -7.09
CA ILE A 165 -15.58 -4.52 -7.58
C ILE A 165 -16.63 -4.67 -6.48
N GLY A 166 -16.21 -5.06 -5.27
CA GLY A 166 -17.06 -5.12 -4.09
C GLY A 166 -16.24 -5.02 -2.81
N VAL A 167 -16.85 -4.44 -1.77
CA VAL A 167 -16.26 -4.31 -0.44
C VAL A 167 -17.34 -4.48 0.62
N ARG A 168 -17.02 -5.20 1.70
CA ARG A 168 -17.76 -5.17 2.96
C ARG A 168 -16.90 -4.58 4.05
N PHE A 169 -17.48 -3.77 4.90
CA PHE A 169 -16.80 -3.18 6.05
C PHE A 169 -17.75 -2.94 7.21
N ALA A 170 -17.21 -2.96 8.41
CA ALA A 170 -17.90 -2.56 9.62
C ALA A 170 -17.61 -1.06 9.88
N GLY A 171 -18.65 -0.25 10.02
CA GLY A 171 -18.58 1.21 10.21
C GLY A 171 -19.32 1.66 11.46
N HIS A 172 -19.55 2.95 11.53
CA HIS A 172 -20.26 3.63 12.63
C HIS A 172 -21.53 2.88 13.07
N GLY A 173 -21.72 2.80 14.39
CA GLY A 173 -22.82 2.06 15.03
C GLY A 173 -22.72 0.55 14.88
N GLY A 174 -21.55 0.01 14.53
CA GLY A 174 -21.38 -1.41 14.24
C GLY A 174 -22.15 -1.88 12.99
N ARG A 175 -22.46 -0.99 12.08
CA ARG A 175 -23.20 -1.33 10.85
C ARG A 175 -22.30 -2.08 9.89
N LEU A 176 -22.76 -3.24 9.43
CA LEU A 176 -22.11 -3.96 8.33
C LEU A 176 -22.62 -3.40 7.00
N VAL A 177 -21.73 -2.74 6.28
CA VAL A 177 -22.02 -2.06 5.03
C VAL A 177 -21.46 -2.87 3.87
N HIS A 178 -22.21 -2.97 2.78
CA HIS A 178 -21.81 -3.63 1.54
C HIS A 178 -21.91 -2.64 0.38
N GLY A 179 -20.85 -2.54 -0.41
CA GLY A 179 -20.81 -1.79 -1.66
C GLY A 179 -20.31 -2.64 -2.82
N GLY A 180 -20.86 -2.44 -4.01
CA GLY A 180 -20.50 -3.22 -5.18
C GLY A 180 -21.04 -4.66 -5.16
N GLY A 181 -20.37 -5.59 -5.84
CA GLY A 181 -20.76 -6.99 -5.90
C GLY A 181 -20.00 -7.77 -6.98
N ARG A 182 -20.39 -9.03 -7.20
CA ARG A 182 -19.75 -9.93 -8.20
C ARG A 182 -20.11 -9.58 -9.65
N VAL A 183 -20.97 -8.59 -9.89
CA VAL A 183 -21.38 -8.20 -11.23
C VAL A 183 -20.45 -7.13 -11.79
N VAL A 184 -20.08 -7.27 -13.07
CA VAL A 184 -19.14 -6.38 -13.76
C VAL A 184 -19.68 -4.94 -13.91
N LYS A 185 -21.00 -4.77 -13.87
CA LYS A 185 -21.67 -3.47 -13.99
C LYS A 185 -22.64 -3.28 -12.81
N ASN A 186 -22.20 -2.54 -11.80
CA ASN A 186 -23.08 -2.04 -10.74
C ASN A 186 -23.22 -0.53 -10.90
N VAL A 187 -24.41 -0.09 -11.31
CA VAL A 187 -24.74 1.34 -11.53
C VAL A 187 -25.65 1.89 -10.42
N ALA A 188 -26.01 1.07 -9.43
CA ALA A 188 -26.84 1.48 -8.32
C ALA A 188 -26.01 1.76 -7.07
N GLY A 189 -26.21 2.89 -6.45
CA GLY A 189 -25.57 3.28 -5.19
C GLY A 189 -24.23 4.02 -5.35
N TYR A 190 -23.65 4.37 -4.22
CA TYR A 190 -22.34 5.04 -4.17
C TYR A 190 -21.21 4.06 -4.41
N ASP A 191 -20.14 4.52 -5.07
CA ASP A 191 -18.91 3.74 -5.28
C ASP A 191 -18.08 3.68 -4.00
N LEU A 192 -18.52 2.86 -3.05
CA LEU A 192 -17.83 2.67 -1.76
C LEU A 192 -16.46 2.02 -1.92
N MET A 193 -16.20 1.27 -3.00
CA MET A 193 -14.92 0.69 -3.31
C MET A 193 -13.85 1.79 -3.44
N LYS A 194 -14.18 2.87 -4.13
CA LYS A 194 -13.28 4.03 -4.29
C LYS A 194 -13.09 4.83 -3.00
N VAL A 195 -14.09 4.86 -2.12
CA VAL A 195 -14.01 5.53 -0.83
C VAL A 195 -13.12 4.76 0.13
N MET A 196 -13.29 3.43 0.17
CA MET A 196 -12.51 2.58 1.08
C MET A 196 -11.07 2.36 0.62
N THR A 197 -10.79 2.47 -0.69
CA THR A 197 -9.42 2.37 -1.22
C THR A 197 -8.62 3.61 -0.81
N GLY A 198 -7.55 3.40 -0.03
CA GLY A 198 -6.72 4.48 0.50
C GLY A 198 -7.31 5.21 1.70
N SER A 199 -8.28 4.61 2.39
CA SER A 199 -8.90 5.18 3.61
C SER A 199 -8.05 5.01 4.86
N PHE A 200 -7.02 4.19 4.85
CA PHE A 200 -6.14 3.89 6.00
C PHE A 200 -6.88 3.44 7.28
N GLY A 201 -8.06 2.84 7.10
CA GLY A 201 -8.87 2.40 8.23
C GLY A 201 -9.52 3.54 9.03
N THR A 202 -9.55 4.77 8.50
CA THR A 202 -10.14 5.94 9.17
C THR A 202 -11.65 6.07 8.95
N LEU A 203 -12.23 5.25 8.09
CA LEU A 203 -13.66 5.28 7.73
C LEU A 203 -14.42 4.01 8.16
N GLY A 204 -13.72 3.03 8.72
CA GLY A 204 -14.26 1.74 9.12
C GLY A 204 -13.26 0.61 8.90
N ILE A 205 -13.64 -0.62 9.26
CA ILE A 205 -12.81 -1.83 9.17
C ILE A 205 -13.30 -2.69 8.01
N ILE A 206 -12.47 -2.85 6.96
CA ILE A 206 -12.77 -3.72 5.82
C ILE A 206 -12.77 -5.18 6.31
N THR A 207 -13.85 -5.90 6.04
CA THR A 207 -14.03 -7.31 6.44
C THR A 207 -13.91 -8.27 5.27
N GLU A 208 -14.36 -7.87 4.07
CA GLU A 208 -14.37 -8.70 2.86
C GLU A 208 -14.13 -7.84 1.63
N VAL A 209 -13.47 -8.40 0.63
CA VAL A 209 -13.18 -7.75 -0.65
C VAL A 209 -13.54 -8.65 -1.81
N THR A 210 -14.07 -8.06 -2.88
CA THR A 210 -14.36 -8.75 -4.15
C THR A 210 -13.50 -8.14 -5.23
N PHE A 211 -12.67 -8.96 -5.87
CA PHE A 211 -11.79 -8.53 -6.94
C PHE A 211 -12.15 -9.18 -8.28
N ARG A 212 -11.86 -8.43 -9.35
CA ARG A 212 -11.73 -9.02 -10.68
C ARG A 212 -10.33 -9.62 -10.82
N VAL A 213 -10.27 -10.88 -11.30
CA VAL A 213 -9.03 -11.57 -11.62
C VAL A 213 -8.82 -11.65 -13.14
N ARG A 214 -7.63 -12.06 -13.57
CA ARG A 214 -7.27 -12.23 -14.98
C ARG A 214 -6.58 -13.57 -15.20
N PRO A 215 -6.58 -14.11 -16.44
CA PRO A 215 -5.76 -15.27 -16.80
C PRO A 215 -4.27 -14.94 -16.58
N LEU A 216 -3.50 -15.94 -16.11
CA LEU A 216 -2.04 -15.81 -16.05
C LEU A 216 -1.47 -15.60 -17.46
N PRO A 217 -0.52 -14.69 -17.63
CA PRO A 217 0.18 -14.50 -18.90
C PRO A 217 0.84 -15.79 -19.37
N VAL A 218 0.76 -16.08 -20.68
CA VAL A 218 1.40 -17.26 -21.28
C VAL A 218 2.91 -17.16 -21.19
N ARG A 219 3.46 -15.97 -21.39
CA ARG A 219 4.89 -15.70 -21.35
C ARG A 219 5.16 -14.36 -20.69
N TYR A 220 6.22 -14.32 -19.89
CA TYR A 220 6.78 -13.11 -19.32
C TYR A 220 8.27 -13.02 -19.67
N ARG A 221 8.73 -11.86 -20.08
CA ARG A 221 10.14 -11.48 -20.29
C ARG A 221 10.40 -10.14 -19.61
N MET A 222 11.64 -9.91 -19.27
CA MET A 222 12.09 -8.63 -18.75
C MET A 222 13.28 -8.15 -19.57
N VAL A 223 13.28 -6.87 -19.87
CA VAL A 223 14.37 -6.18 -20.56
C VAL A 223 15.06 -5.29 -19.54
N ARG A 224 16.40 -5.23 -19.63
CA ARG A 224 17.24 -4.40 -18.78
C ARG A 224 18.22 -3.61 -19.66
N ILE A 225 18.35 -2.29 -19.37
CA ILE A 225 19.21 -1.37 -20.11
C ILE A 225 19.91 -0.47 -19.10
N ALA A 226 21.23 -0.31 -19.20
CA ALA A 226 22.02 0.52 -18.30
C ALA A 226 22.45 1.85 -18.97
N PHE A 227 22.37 2.95 -18.24
CA PHE A 227 22.71 4.30 -18.71
C PHE A 227 23.62 5.02 -17.73
N GLY A 228 24.55 5.82 -18.23
CA GLY A 228 25.43 6.64 -17.40
C GLY A 228 24.76 7.87 -16.83
N THR A 229 23.65 8.34 -17.41
CA THR A 229 22.92 9.53 -16.99
C THR A 229 21.45 9.27 -16.74
N ILE A 230 20.84 10.08 -15.90
CA ILE A 230 19.41 10.01 -15.61
C ILE A 230 18.58 10.43 -16.82
N ASP A 231 19.05 11.43 -17.57
CA ASP A 231 18.36 11.97 -18.75
C ASP A 231 18.23 10.92 -19.84
N ASP A 232 19.32 10.16 -20.13
CA ASP A 232 19.30 9.06 -21.09
C ASP A 232 18.34 7.94 -20.65
N ALA A 233 18.36 7.59 -19.36
CA ALA A 233 17.50 6.56 -18.81
C ALA A 233 16.01 6.94 -18.93
N PHE A 234 15.61 8.14 -18.48
CA PHE A 234 14.23 8.61 -18.61
C PHE A 234 13.84 8.93 -20.05
N GLY A 235 14.77 9.45 -20.86
CA GLY A 235 14.57 9.67 -22.29
C GLY A 235 14.20 8.38 -23.03
N THR A 236 15.00 7.33 -22.83
CA THR A 236 14.75 5.98 -23.41
C THR A 236 13.47 5.38 -22.83
N ALA A 237 13.24 5.45 -21.52
CA ALA A 237 12.02 4.95 -20.90
C ALA A 237 10.76 5.57 -21.51
N ARG A 238 10.74 6.90 -21.76
CA ARG A 238 9.63 7.59 -22.45
C ARG A 238 9.41 7.09 -23.86
N GLN A 239 10.49 6.89 -24.64
CA GLN A 239 10.38 6.40 -26.00
C GLN A 239 9.80 4.98 -26.03
N ILE A 240 10.27 4.10 -25.15
CA ILE A 240 9.77 2.73 -25.01
C ILE A 240 8.28 2.74 -24.63
N ASN A 241 7.90 3.52 -23.60
CA ASN A 241 6.52 3.61 -23.14
C ASN A 241 5.54 4.09 -24.21
N ASN A 242 6.00 4.98 -25.10
CA ASN A 242 5.18 5.50 -26.18
C ASN A 242 5.11 4.56 -27.41
N SER A 243 5.95 3.55 -27.47
CA SER A 243 6.14 2.73 -28.68
C SER A 243 5.60 1.31 -28.55
N VAL A 244 5.56 0.75 -27.32
CA VAL A 244 5.19 -0.65 -27.09
C VAL A 244 4.36 -0.81 -25.80
N PRO A 245 3.46 -1.81 -25.73
CA PRO A 245 2.75 -2.15 -24.52
C PRO A 245 3.68 -2.86 -23.52
N LEU A 246 3.65 -2.44 -22.26
CA LEU A 246 4.48 -2.98 -21.18
C LEU A 246 3.63 -3.33 -19.96
N ILE A 247 4.06 -4.35 -19.21
CA ILE A 247 3.49 -4.68 -17.90
C ILE A 247 3.98 -3.70 -16.83
N HIS A 248 5.27 -3.43 -16.86
CA HIS A 248 5.90 -2.44 -15.99
C HIS A 248 7.04 -1.73 -16.72
N LEU A 249 7.36 -0.54 -16.26
CA LEU A 249 8.49 0.25 -16.72
C LEU A 249 9.09 1.02 -15.54
N GLU A 250 10.28 0.60 -15.14
CA GLU A 250 10.96 1.15 -13.98
C GLU A 250 12.27 1.83 -14.38
N VAL A 251 12.58 2.93 -13.73
CA VAL A 251 13.90 3.54 -13.72
C VAL A 251 14.44 3.50 -12.30
N LEU A 252 15.62 2.91 -12.13
CA LEU A 252 16.30 2.79 -10.84
C LEU A 252 17.54 3.68 -10.83
N SER A 253 17.76 4.39 -9.71
CA SER A 253 19.04 5.06 -9.44
C SER A 253 20.16 4.02 -9.26
N PRO A 254 21.45 4.42 -9.35
CA PRO A 254 22.57 3.51 -9.15
C PRO A 254 22.53 2.75 -7.83
N GLY A 255 22.22 3.43 -6.72
CA GLY A 255 22.10 2.79 -5.40
C GLY A 255 20.91 1.82 -5.32
N ALA A 256 19.75 2.18 -5.86
CA ALA A 256 18.60 1.29 -5.93
C ALA A 256 18.88 0.07 -6.82
N ALA A 257 19.55 0.25 -7.97
CA ALA A 257 19.96 -0.83 -8.86
C ALA A 257 20.92 -1.82 -8.18
N ALA A 258 21.89 -1.31 -7.42
CA ALA A 258 22.79 -2.16 -6.62
C ALA A 258 22.03 -2.99 -5.58
N ARG A 259 21.02 -2.41 -4.91
CA ARG A 259 20.19 -3.09 -3.88
C ARG A 259 19.35 -4.24 -4.45
N VAL A 260 18.95 -4.18 -5.69
CA VAL A 260 18.22 -5.29 -6.37
C VAL A 260 19.16 -6.29 -7.04
N GLY A 261 20.48 -6.12 -6.91
CA GLY A 261 21.48 -7.07 -7.39
C GLY A 261 22.02 -6.79 -8.78
N TYR A 262 21.85 -5.59 -9.32
CA TYR A 262 22.39 -5.18 -10.63
C TYR A 262 23.87 -4.76 -10.54
N SER A 263 24.71 -5.64 -9.99
CA SER A 263 26.13 -5.35 -9.77
C SER A 263 26.93 -5.10 -11.05
N ALA A 264 26.56 -5.73 -12.16
CA ALA A 264 27.20 -5.53 -13.46
C ALA A 264 26.96 -4.12 -14.03
N GLN A 265 25.96 -3.41 -13.54
CA GLN A 265 25.61 -2.04 -13.89
C GLN A 265 25.95 -1.06 -12.77
N ALA A 266 26.90 -1.39 -11.91
CA ALA A 266 27.32 -0.52 -10.80
C ALA A 266 27.65 0.90 -11.29
N GLY A 267 27.07 1.91 -10.62
CA GLY A 267 27.21 3.31 -10.99
C GLY A 267 26.27 3.80 -12.10
N ASN A 268 25.48 2.92 -12.72
CA ASN A 268 24.54 3.26 -13.79
C ASN A 268 23.08 3.34 -13.29
N TYR A 269 22.31 4.20 -13.95
CA TYR A 269 20.83 4.12 -13.92
C TYR A 269 20.39 2.90 -14.73
N VAL A 270 19.34 2.23 -14.27
CA VAL A 270 18.83 1.02 -14.93
C VAL A 270 17.38 1.22 -15.33
N VAL A 271 17.08 1.04 -16.61
CA VAL A 271 15.72 0.90 -17.12
C VAL A 271 15.36 -0.57 -17.13
N SER A 272 14.24 -0.93 -16.50
CA SER A 272 13.69 -2.28 -16.47
C SER A 272 12.28 -2.28 -17.05
N ALA A 273 12.02 -3.08 -18.09
CA ALA A 273 10.71 -3.18 -18.74
C ALA A 273 10.22 -4.62 -18.75
N GLY A 274 8.98 -4.82 -18.29
CA GLY A 274 8.30 -6.13 -18.32
C GLY A 274 7.41 -6.27 -19.53
N ILE A 275 7.49 -7.42 -20.19
CA ILE A 275 6.77 -7.76 -21.41
C ILE A 275 5.98 -9.04 -21.18
N CYS A 276 4.66 -9.00 -21.45
CA CYS A 276 3.79 -10.19 -21.42
C CYS A 276 3.10 -10.39 -22.75
N GLY A 277 2.76 -11.63 -23.06
CA GLY A 277 2.02 -11.99 -24.27
C GLY A 277 2.33 -13.40 -24.74
N ASN A 278 2.06 -13.69 -26.00
CA ASN A 278 2.55 -14.90 -26.67
C ASN A 278 4.02 -14.73 -27.13
N ARG A 279 4.57 -15.75 -27.77
CA ARG A 279 5.98 -15.73 -28.22
C ARG A 279 6.24 -14.63 -29.24
N ALA A 280 5.40 -14.53 -30.27
CA ALA A 280 5.59 -13.55 -31.35
C ALA A 280 5.49 -12.12 -30.84
N GLU A 281 4.51 -11.84 -29.96
CA GLU A 281 4.34 -10.52 -29.31
C GLU A 281 5.57 -10.16 -28.47
N THR A 282 6.01 -11.06 -27.60
CA THR A 282 7.15 -10.77 -26.71
C THR A 282 8.47 -10.64 -27.44
N ASP A 283 8.66 -11.39 -28.55
CA ASP A 283 9.86 -11.29 -29.39
C ASP A 283 9.84 -9.98 -30.20
N TYR A 284 8.68 -9.57 -30.76
CA TYR A 284 8.50 -8.28 -31.44
C TYR A 284 8.76 -7.09 -30.51
N ILE A 285 8.16 -7.10 -29.32
CA ILE A 285 8.33 -6.00 -28.37
C ILE A 285 9.79 -5.88 -27.93
N ALA A 286 10.47 -6.99 -27.65
CA ALA A 286 11.87 -6.98 -27.28
C ALA A 286 12.77 -6.42 -28.41
N ALA A 287 12.53 -6.83 -29.66
CA ALA A 287 13.24 -6.29 -30.81
C ALA A 287 12.98 -4.79 -31.00
N ARG A 288 11.74 -4.35 -30.80
CA ARG A 288 11.39 -2.93 -30.89
C ARG A 288 12.05 -2.08 -29.81
N ILE A 289 12.20 -2.61 -28.60
CA ILE A 289 12.97 -1.96 -27.53
C ILE A 289 14.44 -1.84 -27.91
N ASP A 290 15.02 -2.88 -28.49
CA ASP A 290 16.42 -2.88 -28.96
C ASP A 290 16.66 -1.81 -30.04
N GLU A 291 15.74 -1.65 -30.98
CA GLU A 291 15.79 -0.59 -31.99
C GLU A 291 15.70 0.82 -31.43
N ILE A 292 14.96 1.01 -30.34
CA ILE A 292 14.77 2.31 -29.69
C ILE A 292 15.99 2.68 -28.84
N SER A 293 16.64 1.70 -28.22
CA SER A 293 17.70 1.92 -27.25
C SER A 293 19.03 2.26 -27.93
N ALA A 294 19.66 3.36 -27.49
CA ALA A 294 21.04 3.66 -27.87
C ALA A 294 22.08 2.84 -27.07
N ALA A 295 21.66 2.15 -26.02
CA ALA A 295 22.50 1.33 -25.15
C ALA A 295 22.16 -0.17 -25.33
N PRO A 296 23.11 -1.09 -25.04
CA PRO A 296 22.86 -2.53 -25.15
C PRO A 296 21.67 -3.01 -24.33
N VAL A 297 20.81 -3.80 -24.97
CA VAL A 297 19.59 -4.34 -24.38
C VAL A 297 19.82 -5.78 -23.92
N GLU A 298 19.66 -6.04 -22.65
CA GLU A 298 19.71 -7.39 -22.11
C GLU A 298 18.29 -7.94 -21.91
N VAL A 299 17.99 -9.07 -22.55
CA VAL A 299 16.68 -9.73 -22.47
C VAL A 299 16.78 -10.94 -21.55
N LEU A 300 16.13 -10.87 -20.40
CA LEU A 300 16.17 -11.91 -19.38
C LEU A 300 15.19 -13.03 -19.66
N GLN A 301 15.63 -14.26 -19.43
CA GLN A 301 14.78 -15.46 -19.48
C GLN A 301 13.93 -15.55 -18.21
N LEU A 302 12.84 -16.32 -18.27
CA LEU A 302 11.79 -16.35 -17.24
C LEU A 302 12.29 -16.45 -15.79
N ALA A 303 13.21 -17.38 -15.51
CA ALA A 303 13.71 -17.59 -14.15
C ALA A 303 14.46 -16.37 -13.61
N SER A 304 15.38 -15.80 -14.40
CA SER A 304 16.14 -14.59 -14.05
C SER A 304 15.22 -13.39 -14.01
N ALA A 305 14.32 -13.24 -14.99
CA ALA A 305 13.34 -12.16 -15.04
C ALA A 305 12.44 -12.12 -13.79
N LEU A 306 11.90 -13.27 -13.36
CA LEU A 306 11.07 -13.35 -12.16
C LEU A 306 11.87 -13.09 -10.87
N LYS A 307 13.12 -13.55 -10.79
CA LYS A 307 13.99 -13.27 -9.63
C LYS A 307 14.24 -11.78 -9.49
N GLU A 308 14.65 -11.12 -10.57
CA GLU A 308 14.94 -9.69 -10.57
C GLU A 308 13.68 -8.84 -10.37
N TYR A 309 12.59 -9.22 -11.03
CA TYR A 309 11.29 -8.58 -10.81
C TYR A 309 10.87 -8.59 -9.33
N ARG A 310 11.00 -9.74 -8.67
CA ARG A 310 10.67 -9.85 -7.24
C ARG A 310 11.59 -8.98 -6.39
N ALA A 311 12.89 -8.96 -6.64
CA ALA A 311 13.84 -8.11 -5.93
C ALA A 311 13.49 -6.62 -6.10
N MET A 312 13.17 -6.20 -7.33
CA MET A 312 12.75 -4.83 -7.64
C MET A 312 11.40 -4.48 -7.01
N ARG A 313 10.39 -5.36 -7.12
CA ARG A 313 9.07 -5.17 -6.50
C ARG A 313 9.19 -5.02 -4.99
N ASP A 314 9.99 -5.87 -4.37
CA ASP A 314 10.14 -5.95 -2.92
C ASP A 314 11.21 -4.98 -2.37
N LEU A 315 11.77 -4.11 -3.22
CA LEU A 315 12.70 -3.07 -2.80
C LEU A 315 12.02 -2.16 -1.76
N VAL A 316 12.53 -2.23 -0.55
CA VAL A 316 12.11 -1.40 0.58
C VAL A 316 13.29 -0.56 1.07
N HIS A 317 13.04 0.40 1.94
CA HIS A 317 14.09 1.19 2.59
C HIS A 317 15.02 0.29 3.42
N ALA A 318 16.29 0.66 3.52
CA ALA A 318 17.22 0.06 4.45
C ALA A 318 16.98 0.55 5.89
N PRO A 319 17.46 -0.17 6.92
CA PRO A 319 17.49 0.37 8.28
C PRO A 319 18.20 1.73 8.30
N GLY A 320 17.62 2.72 8.99
CA GLY A 320 18.15 4.09 9.02
C GLY A 320 17.79 4.95 7.81
N GLU A 321 16.90 4.50 6.96
CA GLU A 321 16.35 5.31 5.86
C GLU A 321 14.88 5.67 6.09
N ILE A 322 14.48 6.74 5.43
CA ILE A 322 13.08 7.15 5.27
C ILE A 322 12.67 6.85 3.84
N ALA A 323 11.53 6.20 3.67
CA ALA A 323 10.94 5.99 2.35
C ALA A 323 9.85 7.03 2.09
N LEU A 324 9.98 7.74 0.99
CA LEU A 324 9.01 8.70 0.50
C LEU A 324 8.38 8.17 -0.79
N GLN A 325 7.12 8.45 -1.00
CA GLN A 325 6.45 8.20 -2.28
C GLN A 325 6.01 9.53 -2.87
N ILE A 326 6.50 9.86 -4.05
CA ILE A 326 5.96 10.96 -4.85
C ILE A 326 5.02 10.40 -5.92
N ALA A 327 3.96 11.16 -6.23
CA ALA A 327 3.09 10.92 -7.36
C ALA A 327 2.86 12.25 -8.08
N VAL A 328 3.33 12.31 -9.32
CA VAL A 328 3.33 13.49 -10.18
C VAL A 328 2.93 13.10 -11.61
N PRO A 329 2.56 14.01 -12.50
CA PRO A 329 2.44 13.68 -13.91
C PRO A 329 3.72 13.00 -14.43
N PRO A 330 3.61 11.94 -15.28
CA PRO A 330 4.79 11.21 -15.77
C PRO A 330 5.85 12.10 -16.41
N SER A 331 5.45 13.19 -17.07
CA SER A 331 6.36 14.19 -17.68
C SER A 331 7.19 15.00 -16.68
N ALA A 332 6.78 15.05 -15.41
CA ALA A 332 7.48 15.78 -14.36
C ALA A 332 8.33 14.85 -13.47
N LEU A 333 8.20 13.53 -13.62
CA LEU A 333 8.80 12.56 -12.71
C LEU A 333 10.32 12.66 -12.65
N GLU A 334 10.97 12.72 -13.82
CA GLU A 334 12.42 12.87 -13.95
C GLU A 334 12.94 14.10 -13.18
N ARG A 335 12.36 15.26 -13.42
CA ARG A 335 12.72 16.52 -12.71
C ARG A 335 12.58 16.36 -11.19
N CYS A 336 11.50 15.71 -10.74
CA CYS A 336 11.25 15.56 -9.31
C CYS A 336 12.26 14.60 -8.64
N VAL A 337 12.60 13.47 -9.26
CA VAL A 337 13.56 12.52 -8.67
C VAL A 337 15.00 13.05 -8.76
N SER A 338 15.36 13.79 -9.82
CA SER A 338 16.67 14.44 -9.96
C SER A 338 16.87 15.51 -8.88
N ALA A 339 15.87 16.37 -8.67
CA ALA A 339 15.93 17.42 -7.67
C ALA A 339 15.94 16.89 -6.23
N ALA A 340 15.42 15.70 -5.99
CA ALA A 340 15.44 15.06 -4.68
C ALA A 340 16.85 14.63 -4.24
N GLY A 341 17.78 14.39 -5.19
CA GLY A 341 19.15 13.98 -4.89
C GLY A 341 19.28 12.70 -4.07
N ALA A 342 18.29 11.81 -4.16
CA ALA A 342 18.18 10.60 -3.36
C ALA A 342 18.15 9.34 -4.24
N ASP A 343 18.46 8.19 -3.67
CA ASP A 343 18.20 6.93 -4.34
C ASP A 343 16.71 6.74 -4.60
N PHE A 344 16.37 6.18 -5.75
CA PHE A 344 14.97 6.01 -6.14
C PHE A 344 14.69 4.77 -6.99
N ARG A 345 13.45 4.33 -6.94
CA ARG A 345 12.78 3.50 -7.93
C ARG A 345 11.59 4.26 -8.49
N ALA A 346 11.58 4.53 -9.78
CA ALA A 346 10.54 5.29 -10.45
C ALA A 346 9.72 4.39 -11.39
N HIS A 347 8.39 4.34 -11.19
CA HIS A 347 7.42 3.77 -12.13
C HIS A 347 7.22 4.78 -13.29
N ALA A 348 8.14 4.76 -14.26
CA ALA A 348 8.32 5.85 -15.23
C ALA A 348 7.05 6.14 -16.05
N GLY A 349 6.29 5.10 -16.45
CA GLY A 349 5.07 5.26 -17.22
C GLY A 349 3.84 5.75 -16.42
N SER A 350 3.88 5.70 -15.08
CA SER A 350 2.74 6.04 -14.22
C SER A 350 2.96 7.25 -13.30
N GLY A 351 4.13 7.88 -13.36
CA GLY A 351 4.38 9.11 -12.62
C GLY A 351 4.55 8.93 -11.11
N VAL A 352 4.91 7.73 -10.64
CA VAL A 352 5.14 7.46 -9.22
C VAL A 352 6.58 7.07 -8.99
N ALA A 353 7.22 7.61 -7.95
CA ALA A 353 8.52 7.13 -7.51
C ALA A 353 8.55 6.91 -6.01
N GLN A 354 9.36 5.95 -5.62
CA GLN A 354 9.77 5.72 -4.25
C GLN A 354 11.20 6.26 -4.09
N LEU A 355 11.40 7.14 -3.12
CA LEU A 355 12.68 7.76 -2.80
C LEU A 355 13.18 7.20 -1.46
N PHE A 356 14.48 7.08 -1.31
CA PHE A 356 15.14 6.60 -0.11
C PHE A 356 16.14 7.65 0.37
N ILE A 357 15.86 8.27 1.52
CA ILE A 357 16.74 9.30 2.12
C ILE A 357 17.28 8.78 3.46
N SER A 358 18.54 9.14 3.77
CA SER A 358 19.13 8.79 5.06
C SER A 358 18.43 9.50 6.21
N ALA A 359 18.15 8.76 7.28
CA ALA A 359 17.70 9.30 8.55
C ALA A 359 18.85 9.60 9.53
N ASP A 360 20.11 9.42 9.11
CA ASP A 360 21.29 9.72 9.90
C ASP A 360 21.66 11.21 9.80
N ARG A 361 20.73 12.06 10.22
CA ARG A 361 20.83 13.53 10.27
C ARG A 361 19.92 14.07 11.37
N PRO A 362 20.11 15.32 11.84
CA PRO A 362 19.16 15.98 12.75
C PRO A 362 17.74 16.00 12.18
N ALA A 363 16.76 15.83 13.05
CA ALA A 363 15.34 15.73 12.66
C ALA A 363 14.85 16.96 11.89
N GLU A 364 15.39 18.14 12.19
CA GLU A 364 15.06 19.39 11.48
C GLU A 364 15.57 19.38 10.03
N GLU A 365 16.80 18.91 9.79
CA GLU A 365 17.34 18.79 8.44
C GLU A 365 16.56 17.76 7.60
N ILE A 366 16.12 16.67 8.24
CA ILE A 366 15.28 15.67 7.59
C ILE A 366 13.92 16.28 7.20
N ARG A 367 13.30 17.02 8.11
CA ARG A 367 12.03 17.71 7.84
C ARG A 367 12.17 18.68 6.67
N ASP A 368 13.22 19.52 6.70
CA ASP A 368 13.49 20.49 5.63
C ASP A 368 13.69 19.80 4.27
N ALA A 369 14.44 18.70 4.24
CA ALA A 369 14.63 17.90 3.02
C ALA A 369 13.30 17.32 2.49
N VAL A 370 12.48 16.73 3.36
CA VAL A 370 11.15 16.19 2.99
C VAL A 370 10.24 17.31 2.48
N ASP A 371 10.25 18.48 3.11
CA ASP A 371 9.40 19.61 2.72
C ASP A 371 9.87 20.23 1.40
N GLN A 372 11.18 20.28 1.13
CA GLN A 372 11.70 20.68 -0.18
C GLN A 372 11.26 19.74 -1.29
N ILE A 373 11.39 18.41 -1.10
CA ILE A 373 10.93 17.42 -2.09
C ILE A 373 9.42 17.51 -2.28
N ARG A 374 8.67 17.73 -1.20
CA ARG A 374 7.21 17.93 -1.24
C ARG A 374 6.83 19.17 -2.05
N ALA A 375 7.53 20.29 -1.85
CA ALA A 375 7.29 21.51 -2.59
C ALA A 375 7.48 21.31 -4.10
N ILE A 376 8.51 20.58 -4.52
CA ILE A 376 8.77 20.23 -5.93
C ILE A 376 7.63 19.37 -6.49
N ALA A 377 7.15 18.37 -5.72
CA ALA A 377 6.06 17.53 -6.14
C ALA A 377 4.74 18.32 -6.28
N VAL A 378 4.45 19.23 -5.35
CA VAL A 378 3.27 20.10 -5.38
C VAL A 378 3.32 21.09 -6.56
N GLU A 379 4.48 21.70 -6.83
CA GLU A 379 4.68 22.55 -8.01
C GLU A 379 4.40 21.79 -9.32
N ALA A 380 4.77 20.50 -9.35
CA ALA A 380 4.47 19.59 -10.44
C ALA A 380 3.00 19.09 -10.45
N ARG A 381 2.10 19.67 -9.65
CA ARG A 381 0.70 19.25 -9.47
C ARG A 381 0.54 17.82 -8.95
N GLY A 382 1.48 17.38 -8.16
CA GLY A 382 1.49 16.08 -7.51
C GLY A 382 1.46 16.18 -5.99
N HIS A 383 1.87 15.11 -5.34
CA HIS A 383 1.96 15.04 -3.89
C HIS A 383 3.12 14.13 -3.45
N LEU A 384 3.51 14.30 -2.19
CA LEU A 384 4.47 13.44 -1.51
C LEU A 384 3.82 12.85 -0.25
N ARG A 385 4.08 11.57 -0.01
CA ARG A 385 3.74 10.86 1.22
C ARG A 385 4.96 10.17 1.80
N VAL A 386 5.15 10.28 3.12
CA VAL A 386 6.11 9.43 3.85
C VAL A 386 5.49 8.03 3.97
N THR A 387 6.19 7.00 3.51
CA THR A 387 5.69 5.62 3.51
C THR A 387 6.33 4.73 4.56
N SER A 388 7.51 5.10 5.03
CA SER A 388 8.21 4.48 6.16
C SER A 388 9.24 5.44 6.73
N MET A 389 9.47 5.37 8.05
CA MET A 389 10.49 6.13 8.76
C MET A 389 10.86 5.41 10.06
N PRO A 390 12.05 5.66 10.64
CA PRO A 390 12.39 5.24 11.99
C PRO A 390 11.42 5.82 13.03
N SER A 391 11.13 5.06 14.08
CA SER A 391 10.15 5.44 15.12
C SER A 391 10.48 6.78 15.82
N GLY A 392 11.76 7.14 15.92
CA GLY A 392 12.19 8.42 16.50
C GLY A 392 11.76 9.67 15.70
N LEU A 393 11.27 9.51 14.46
CA LEU A 393 10.75 10.59 13.62
C LEU A 393 9.21 10.64 13.59
N SER A 394 8.57 9.75 14.30
CA SER A 394 7.11 9.74 14.42
C SER A 394 6.64 11.04 15.10
N GLY A 395 5.67 11.72 14.50
CA GLY A 395 5.19 13.03 14.96
C GLY A 395 6.08 14.23 14.56
N VAL A 396 7.29 14.00 14.02
CA VAL A 396 8.18 15.07 13.53
C VAL A 396 7.86 15.43 12.09
N LEU A 397 7.58 14.42 11.26
CA LEU A 397 7.31 14.60 9.84
C LEU A 397 5.80 14.61 9.57
N ASP A 398 5.35 15.57 8.75
CA ASP A 398 4.02 15.51 8.15
C ASP A 398 4.01 14.40 7.07
N ILE A 399 3.25 13.35 7.31
CA ILE A 399 3.24 12.15 6.47
C ILE A 399 2.64 12.43 5.09
N PHE A 400 1.57 13.22 5.01
CA PHE A 400 0.79 13.39 3.79
C PHE A 400 0.96 14.75 3.11
N GLY A 401 1.42 15.76 3.84
CA GLY A 401 1.29 17.14 3.44
C GLY A 401 -0.12 17.69 3.61
N THR A 402 -0.25 18.98 3.53
CA THR A 402 -1.54 19.67 3.68
C THR A 402 -2.17 19.94 2.31
N PRO A 403 -3.30 19.32 1.95
CA PRO A 403 -4.01 19.64 0.71
C PRO A 403 -4.66 21.03 0.79
N ASN A 404 -5.15 21.52 -0.35
CA ASN A 404 -5.86 22.78 -0.37
C ASN A 404 -7.13 22.75 0.50
N ALA A 405 -7.59 23.92 0.94
CA ALA A 405 -8.69 24.07 1.88
C ALA A 405 -10.00 23.39 1.41
N GLY A 406 -10.30 23.40 0.11
CA GLY A 406 -11.50 22.77 -0.45
C GLY A 406 -11.46 21.24 -0.32
N VAL A 407 -10.32 20.64 -0.63
CA VAL A 407 -10.11 19.18 -0.46
C VAL A 407 -10.19 18.81 1.01
N MET A 408 -9.57 19.59 1.91
CA MET A 408 -9.65 19.34 3.35
C MET A 408 -11.08 19.42 3.90
N ALA A 409 -11.86 20.40 3.44
CA ALA A 409 -13.27 20.52 3.84
C ALA A 409 -14.09 19.29 3.41
N LEU A 410 -13.85 18.78 2.19
CA LEU A 410 -14.50 17.55 1.71
C LEU A 410 -14.08 16.32 2.53
N MET A 411 -12.78 16.15 2.80
CA MET A 411 -12.27 15.04 3.60
C MET A 411 -12.84 15.04 5.03
N ARG A 412 -12.92 16.21 5.68
CA ARG A 412 -13.55 16.34 7.01
C ARG A 412 -15.02 15.97 7.00
N ARG A 413 -15.78 16.41 5.98
CA ARG A 413 -17.18 16.03 5.83
C ARG A 413 -17.35 14.53 5.64
N LEU A 414 -16.48 13.90 4.85
CA LEU A 414 -16.49 12.46 4.63
C LEU A 414 -16.16 11.71 5.95
N LYS A 415 -15.11 12.13 6.64
CA LYS A 415 -14.74 11.58 7.95
C LYS A 415 -15.90 11.65 8.93
N LEU A 416 -16.52 12.83 9.08
CA LEU A 416 -17.67 13.02 9.97
C LEU A 416 -18.88 12.14 9.58
N ALA A 417 -19.11 11.91 8.31
CA ALA A 417 -20.21 11.06 7.83
C ALA A 417 -19.98 9.56 8.13
N PHE A 418 -18.74 9.08 8.05
CA PHE A 418 -18.39 7.68 8.26
C PHE A 418 -17.97 7.36 9.70
N ASP A 419 -17.44 8.34 10.44
CA ASP A 419 -16.92 8.20 11.78
C ASP A 419 -17.25 9.45 12.63
N PRO A 420 -18.52 9.67 12.94
CA PRO A 420 -18.93 10.81 13.77
C PRO A 420 -18.40 10.75 15.20
N ALA A 421 -18.08 9.56 15.72
CA ALA A 421 -17.49 9.37 17.05
C ALA A 421 -15.97 9.60 17.08
N GLY A 422 -15.31 9.66 15.92
CA GLY A 422 -13.87 9.89 15.83
C GLY A 422 -12.99 8.73 16.33
N ILE A 423 -13.51 7.51 16.36
CA ILE A 423 -12.80 6.35 16.93
C ILE A 423 -11.91 5.60 15.94
N PHE A 424 -12.20 5.67 14.63
CA PHE A 424 -11.47 4.91 13.60
C PHE A 424 -10.14 5.58 13.27
N ASN A 425 -9.05 4.98 13.73
CA ASN A 425 -7.66 5.32 13.43
C ASN A 425 -7.39 6.84 13.43
N PRO A 426 -7.78 7.60 14.47
CA PRO A 426 -7.71 9.05 14.49
C PRO A 426 -6.25 9.52 14.37
N GLY A 427 -6.04 10.66 13.72
CA GLY A 427 -4.71 11.25 13.52
C GLY A 427 -3.83 10.56 12.47
N SER A 428 -4.32 9.51 11.80
CA SER A 428 -3.51 8.71 10.88
C SER A 428 -3.77 9.01 9.41
N PHE A 429 -4.41 10.12 9.09
CA PHE A 429 -4.69 10.53 7.72
C PHE A 429 -4.37 12.01 7.49
N VAL A 430 -4.63 12.47 6.28
CA VAL A 430 -4.34 13.84 5.82
C VAL A 430 -4.89 14.87 6.78
N GLY A 431 -4.06 15.81 7.23
CA GLY A 431 -4.47 16.89 8.13
C GLY A 431 -4.92 16.44 9.52
N GLY A 432 -4.45 15.26 9.98
CA GLY A 432 -4.76 14.71 11.29
C GLY A 432 -6.16 14.07 11.42
N LEU A 433 -6.78 13.70 10.30
CA LEU A 433 -8.06 13.01 10.28
C LEU A 433 -7.94 11.55 10.73
#